data_ba7fd902af6dce0c42c909382c282c11
#
_entry.id   ba7fd902af6dce0c42c909382c282c11
#
_cell.length_a   1.000
_cell.length_b   1.000
_cell.length_c   1.000
_cell.angle_alpha   90.00
_cell.angle_beta   90.00
_cell.angle_gamma   90.00
#
_symmetry.space_group_name_H-M   'P 1'
#
loop_
_entity.id
_entity.type
_entity.pdbx_description
1 polymer ?
#
loop_
_entity_poly.entity_id
_entity_poly.type
_entity_poly.pdbx_seq_one_letter_code
_entity_poly.pdbx_strand_id
1 'polypeptide(L)'
;YRGVPAELRKILEAAGAIVREQMDEFFQWLDGRDLIPRIQDIKDEAVNDLNLRIAKILKKTPMEEDDRQNLVHAVDTAAGKVVNKLIFGLRDSLNQEIFLECVAGLEKIYEE
;
A
#
# COMPACT_ATOMS: atom_id res chain seq x y z
N TYR A 1 -19.69 -33.88 6.88
CA TYR A 1 -18.54 -34.52 6.22
C TYR A 1 -18.43 -36.02 6.47
N ARG A 2 -19.59 -36.65 6.64
CA ARG A 2 -19.63 -38.10 6.70
C ARG A 2 -19.22 -38.68 5.36
N GLY A 3 -18.26 -39.60 5.36
CA GLY A 3 -17.74 -40.21 4.16
C GLY A 3 -16.52 -39.56 3.55
N VAL A 4 -16.01 -38.50 4.15
CA VAL A 4 -14.74 -37.90 3.71
C VAL A 4 -13.57 -38.78 4.16
N PRO A 5 -12.67 -39.19 3.23
CA PRO A 5 -11.49 -39.94 3.61
C PRO A 5 -10.64 -39.22 4.64
N ALA A 6 -10.00 -39.97 5.53
CA ALA A 6 -9.15 -39.38 6.58
C ALA A 6 -8.06 -38.49 6.02
N GLU A 7 -7.50 -38.84 4.86
CA GLU A 7 -6.48 -38.03 4.17
C GLU A 7 -7.02 -36.69 3.72
N LEU A 8 -8.22 -36.69 3.15
CA LEU A 8 -8.86 -35.47 2.72
C LEU A 8 -9.22 -34.59 3.92
N ARG A 9 -9.64 -35.22 5.04
CA ARG A 9 -9.90 -34.47 6.27
C ARG A 9 -8.63 -33.78 6.78
N LYS A 10 -7.49 -34.46 6.75
CA LYS A 10 -6.20 -33.84 7.13
C LYS A 10 -5.84 -32.67 6.24
N ILE A 11 -6.08 -32.79 4.94
CA ILE A 11 -5.84 -31.71 3.99
C ILE A 11 -6.76 -30.52 4.29
N LEU A 12 -8.03 -30.78 4.56
CA LEU A 12 -9.00 -29.74 4.90
C LEU A 12 -8.66 -29.06 6.23
N GLU A 13 -8.22 -29.81 7.22
CA GLU A 13 -7.76 -29.27 8.51
C GLU A 13 -6.52 -28.39 8.33
N ALA A 14 -5.54 -28.82 7.53
CA ALA A 14 -4.36 -28.05 7.21
C ALA A 14 -4.71 -26.79 6.44
N ALA A 15 -5.60 -26.87 5.45
CA ALA A 15 -6.08 -25.72 4.69
C ALA A 15 -6.82 -24.75 5.60
N GLY A 16 -7.65 -25.27 6.52
CA GLY A 16 -8.36 -24.43 7.51
C GLY A 16 -7.41 -23.72 8.46
N ALA A 17 -6.31 -24.38 8.86
CA ALA A 17 -5.29 -23.76 9.69
C ALA A 17 -4.58 -22.62 8.93
N ILE A 18 -4.21 -22.84 7.66
CA ILE A 18 -3.59 -21.82 6.81
C ILE A 18 -4.53 -20.63 6.62
N VAL A 19 -5.81 -20.89 6.33
CA VAL A 19 -6.80 -19.81 6.19
C VAL A 19 -6.95 -19.02 7.48
N ARG A 20 -6.97 -19.69 8.65
CA ARG A 20 -7.03 -19.01 9.94
C ARG A 20 -5.81 -18.15 10.20
N GLU A 21 -4.63 -18.64 9.88
CA GLU A 21 -3.39 -17.87 9.99
C GLU A 21 -3.44 -16.60 9.15
N GLN A 22 -3.87 -16.72 7.89
CA GLN A 22 -4.04 -15.58 7.01
C GLN A 22 -5.13 -14.62 7.50
N MET A 23 -6.22 -15.14 8.05
CA MET A 23 -7.27 -14.32 8.63
C MET A 23 -6.81 -13.61 9.90
N ASP A 24 -6.01 -14.26 10.73
CA ASP A 24 -5.42 -13.63 11.92
C ASP A 24 -4.51 -12.49 11.52
N GLU A 25 -3.66 -12.67 10.50
CA GLU A 25 -2.85 -11.60 9.93
C GLU A 25 -3.73 -10.46 9.40
N PHE A 26 -4.79 -10.80 8.69
CA PHE A 26 -5.73 -9.82 8.15
C PHE A 26 -6.43 -9.05 9.28
N PHE A 27 -6.90 -9.74 10.34
CA PHE A 27 -7.51 -9.10 11.49
C PHE A 27 -6.51 -8.27 12.29
N GLN A 28 -5.26 -8.69 12.38
CA GLN A 28 -4.21 -7.86 12.96
C GLN A 28 -4.00 -6.58 12.16
N TRP A 29 -4.09 -6.66 10.84
CA TRP A 29 -4.07 -5.49 9.97
C TRP A 29 -5.28 -4.58 10.22
N LEU A 30 -6.46 -5.18 10.46
CA LEU A 30 -7.69 -4.45 10.77
C LEU A 30 -7.71 -3.89 12.20
N ASP A 31 -6.96 -4.48 13.14
CA ASP A 31 -6.85 -3.96 14.50
C ASP A 31 -6.04 -2.67 14.55
N GLY A 32 -5.16 -2.49 13.61
CA GLY A 32 -4.73 -1.16 13.26
C GLY A 32 -5.80 -0.49 12.43
N ARG A 33 -6.99 -0.31 12.98
CA ARG A 33 -8.23 0.11 12.29
C ARG A 33 -8.05 1.19 11.24
N ASP A 34 -7.02 1.98 11.42
CA ASP A 34 -6.71 3.12 10.59
C ASP A 34 -5.57 2.83 9.63
N LEU A 35 -5.10 1.57 9.55
CA LEU A 35 -3.91 1.25 8.76
C LEU A 35 -4.11 1.55 7.27
N ILE A 36 -5.24 1.14 6.69
CA ILE A 36 -5.53 1.41 5.28
C ILE A 36 -5.65 2.91 5.02
N PRO A 37 -6.44 3.69 5.81
CA PRO A 37 -6.45 5.14 5.68
C PRO A 37 -5.08 5.78 5.93
N ARG A 38 -4.32 5.29 6.87
CA ARG A 38 -2.96 5.81 7.16
C ARG A 38 -2.03 5.62 5.97
N ILE A 39 -2.05 4.43 5.36
CA ILE A 39 -1.27 4.15 4.14
C ILE A 39 -1.74 5.04 3.00
N GLN A 40 -3.05 5.21 2.84
CA GLN A 40 -3.60 6.08 1.80
C GLN A 40 -3.16 7.53 2.00
N ASP A 41 -3.17 8.02 3.23
CA ASP A 41 -2.71 9.37 3.56
C ASP A 41 -1.22 9.55 3.24
N ILE A 42 -0.38 8.58 3.58
CA ILE A 42 1.05 8.59 3.24
C ILE A 42 1.22 8.65 1.72
N LYS A 43 0.49 7.83 1.00
CA LYS A 43 0.51 7.81 -0.46
C LYS A 43 0.11 9.17 -1.03
N ASP A 44 -0.98 9.74 -0.55
CA ASP A 44 -1.49 11.03 -1.01
C ASP A 44 -0.46 12.14 -0.75
N GLU A 45 0.15 12.15 0.43
CA GLU A 45 1.20 13.10 0.79
C GLU A 45 2.43 12.97 -0.11
N ALA A 46 2.89 11.74 -0.36
CA ALA A 46 4.03 11.48 -1.22
C ALA A 46 3.76 11.91 -2.67
N VAL A 47 2.59 11.57 -3.19
CA VAL A 47 2.18 11.94 -4.55
C VAL A 47 2.03 13.45 -4.66
N ASN A 48 1.44 14.08 -3.66
CA ASN A 48 1.29 15.54 -3.62
C ASN A 48 2.66 16.25 -3.58
N ASP A 49 3.60 15.74 -2.78
CA ASP A 49 4.96 16.26 -2.73
C ASP A 49 5.63 16.22 -4.11
N LEU A 50 5.53 15.08 -4.80
CA LEU A 50 6.07 14.93 -6.14
C LEU A 50 5.37 15.89 -7.11
N ASN A 51 4.06 15.99 -7.06
CA ASN A 51 3.29 16.88 -7.95
C ASN A 51 3.68 18.34 -7.74
N LEU A 52 3.94 18.78 -6.51
CA LEU A 52 4.40 20.13 -6.23
C LEU A 52 5.78 20.39 -6.83
N ARG A 53 6.68 19.43 -6.76
CA ARG A 53 8.03 19.53 -7.36
C ARG A 53 7.94 19.58 -8.88
N ILE A 54 7.11 18.75 -9.47
CA ILE A 54 6.89 18.73 -10.93
C ILE A 54 6.26 20.05 -11.40
N ALA A 55 5.30 20.59 -10.63
CA ALA A 55 4.67 21.86 -10.95
C ALA A 55 5.69 23.01 -11.04
N LYS A 56 6.68 23.01 -10.15
CA LYS A 56 7.77 24.01 -10.19
C LYS A 56 8.61 23.90 -11.46
N ILE A 57 8.87 22.68 -11.91
CA ILE A 57 9.61 22.40 -13.15
C ILE A 57 8.77 22.85 -14.36
N LEU A 58 7.50 22.53 -14.36
CA LEU A 58 6.59 22.86 -15.47
C LEU A 58 6.40 24.38 -15.63
N LYS A 59 6.46 25.15 -14.54
CA LYS A 59 6.40 26.62 -14.62
C LYS A 59 7.54 27.21 -15.44
N LYS A 60 8.68 26.53 -15.47
CA LYS A 60 9.88 26.97 -16.19
C LYS A 60 9.99 26.36 -17.59
N THR A 61 9.08 25.47 -17.95
CA THR A 61 9.12 24.72 -19.20
C THR A 61 7.99 25.18 -20.10
N PRO A 62 8.26 25.82 -21.23
CA PRO A 62 7.22 26.20 -22.19
C PRO A 62 6.51 24.95 -22.72
N MET A 63 5.19 24.94 -22.65
CA MET A 63 4.42 23.76 -23.01
C MET A 63 2.97 24.15 -23.30
N GLU A 64 2.36 23.48 -24.28
CA GLU A 64 0.94 23.61 -24.52
C GLU A 64 0.15 23.14 -23.29
N GLU A 65 -1.00 23.76 -23.03
CA GLU A 65 -1.80 23.45 -21.84
C GLU A 65 -2.28 22.00 -21.84
N ASP A 66 -2.70 21.47 -22.98
CA ASP A 66 -3.14 20.07 -23.08
C ASP A 66 -2.00 19.09 -22.76
N ASP A 67 -0.79 19.39 -23.26
CA ASP A 67 0.39 18.57 -22.97
C ASP A 67 0.75 18.64 -21.50
N ARG A 68 0.62 19.82 -20.91
CA ARG A 68 0.86 20.02 -19.47
C ARG A 68 -0.09 19.17 -18.63
N GLN A 69 -1.39 19.22 -18.93
CA GLN A 69 -2.39 18.43 -18.20
C GLN A 69 -2.16 16.94 -18.36
N ASN A 70 -1.83 16.50 -19.56
CA ASN A 70 -1.52 15.09 -19.84
C ASN A 70 -0.29 14.64 -19.05
N LEU A 71 0.74 15.46 -18.99
CA LEU A 71 1.97 15.17 -18.26
C LEU A 71 1.70 15.10 -16.74
N VAL A 72 0.97 16.06 -16.18
CA VAL A 72 0.61 16.07 -14.76
C VAL A 72 -0.17 14.82 -14.40
N HIS A 73 -1.14 14.44 -15.23
CA HIS A 73 -1.93 13.23 -15.00
C HIS A 73 -1.07 11.95 -15.08
N ALA A 74 -0.18 11.88 -16.07
CA ALA A 74 0.72 10.74 -16.24
C ALA A 74 1.68 10.60 -15.05
N VAL A 75 2.23 11.71 -14.56
CA VAL A 75 3.11 11.73 -13.39
C VAL A 75 2.34 11.30 -12.13
N ASP A 76 1.14 11.83 -11.93
CA ASP A 76 0.29 11.47 -10.79
C ASP A 76 0.01 9.96 -10.77
N THR A 77 -0.39 9.39 -11.90
CA THR A 77 -0.66 7.97 -12.04
C THR A 77 0.60 7.14 -11.79
N ALA A 78 1.72 7.51 -12.38
CA ALA A 78 2.99 6.81 -12.21
C ALA A 78 3.47 6.88 -10.75
N ALA A 79 3.38 8.04 -10.13
CA ALA A 79 3.76 8.22 -8.72
C ALA A 79 2.93 7.32 -7.81
N GLY A 80 1.62 7.27 -8.03
CA GLY A 80 0.74 6.40 -7.25
C GLY A 80 1.13 4.93 -7.36
N LYS A 81 1.47 4.47 -8.56
CA LYS A 81 1.92 3.09 -8.79
C LYS A 81 3.24 2.79 -8.09
N VAL A 82 4.20 3.71 -8.14
CA VAL A 82 5.50 3.54 -7.47
C VAL A 82 5.33 3.49 -5.96
N VAL A 83 4.57 4.41 -5.40
CA VAL A 83 4.32 4.44 -3.94
C VAL A 83 3.61 3.17 -3.49
N ASN A 84 2.58 2.72 -4.22
CA ASN A 84 1.91 1.45 -3.92
C ASN A 84 2.88 0.28 -3.95
N LYS A 85 3.73 0.19 -4.97
CA LYS A 85 4.71 -0.88 -5.08
C LYS A 85 5.66 -0.89 -3.89
N LEU A 86 6.14 0.26 -3.45
CA LEU A 86 7.04 0.36 -2.32
C LEU A 86 6.35 -0.02 -1.00
N ILE A 87 5.17 0.52 -0.74
CA ILE A 87 4.46 0.26 0.51
C ILE A 87 4.02 -1.21 0.60
N PHE A 88 3.40 -1.74 -0.43
CA PHE A 88 2.95 -3.13 -0.43
C PHE A 88 4.12 -4.11 -0.52
N GLY A 89 5.22 -3.73 -1.17
CA GLY A 89 6.46 -4.50 -1.15
C GLY A 89 7.06 -4.59 0.25
N LEU A 90 7.06 -3.51 1.00
CA LEU A 90 7.47 -3.51 2.41
C LEU A 90 6.57 -4.40 3.25
N ARG A 91 5.25 -4.30 3.05
CA ARG A 91 4.29 -5.15 3.75
C ARG A 91 4.59 -6.63 3.51
N ASP A 92 4.86 -7.02 2.28
CA ASP A 92 5.10 -8.40 1.91
C ASP A 92 6.47 -8.91 2.34
N SER A 93 7.44 -8.01 2.50
CA SER A 93 8.84 -8.36 2.82
C SER A 93 9.15 -8.33 4.31
N LEU A 94 8.35 -7.61 5.11
CA LEU A 94 8.60 -7.40 6.53
C LEU A 94 7.52 -8.09 7.35
N ASN A 95 7.84 -8.42 8.62
CA ASN A 95 6.81 -8.83 9.54
C ASN A 95 5.93 -7.63 9.89
N GLN A 96 4.77 -7.90 10.46
CA GLN A 96 3.77 -6.88 10.73
C GLN A 96 4.27 -5.80 11.67
N GLU A 97 4.96 -6.18 12.75
CA GLU A 97 5.48 -5.23 13.74
C GLU A 97 6.44 -4.23 13.10
N ILE A 98 7.39 -4.74 12.32
CA ILE A 98 8.37 -3.89 11.61
C ILE A 98 7.67 -3.03 10.57
N PHE A 99 6.70 -3.59 9.86
CA PHE A 99 5.93 -2.81 8.87
C PHE A 99 5.17 -1.66 9.52
N LEU A 100 4.54 -1.89 10.66
CA LEU A 100 3.84 -0.83 11.41
C LEU A 100 4.79 0.27 11.87
N GLU A 101 6.00 -0.09 12.28
CA GLU A 101 7.05 0.89 12.61
C GLU A 101 7.44 1.72 11.37
N CYS A 102 7.54 1.07 10.21
CA CYS A 102 7.81 1.76 8.95
C CYS A 102 6.70 2.75 8.59
N VAL A 103 5.45 2.34 8.74
CA VAL A 103 4.29 3.22 8.50
C VAL A 103 4.34 4.43 9.42
N ALA A 104 4.61 4.23 10.70
CA ALA A 104 4.74 5.31 11.67
C ALA A 104 5.88 6.27 11.30
N GLY A 105 7.01 5.72 10.84
CA GLY A 105 8.14 6.51 10.38
C GLY A 105 7.80 7.35 9.16
N LEU A 106 7.10 6.78 8.19
CA LEU A 106 6.66 7.49 6.98
C LEU A 106 5.68 8.63 7.31
N GLU A 107 4.78 8.40 8.26
CA GLU A 107 3.87 9.44 8.73
C GLU A 107 4.63 10.63 9.32
N LYS A 108 5.70 10.37 10.08
CA LYS A 108 6.53 11.42 10.67
C LYS A 108 7.24 12.28 9.62
N ILE A 109 7.60 11.71 8.47
CA ILE A 109 8.27 12.44 7.40
C ILE A 109 7.40 13.61 6.91
N TYR A 110 6.10 13.42 6.83
CA TYR A 110 5.14 14.42 6.35
C TYR A 110 4.41 15.14 7.47
N GLU A 111 4.76 14.86 8.71
CA GLU A 111 4.21 15.58 9.87
C GLU A 111 4.86 16.96 9.97
N GLU A 112 4.02 17.98 10.13
CA GLU A 112 4.48 19.36 10.31
C GLU A 112 4.74 19.70 11.78
#